data_26eb18529f80eb2e5b5104e8fcc90f82
#
_entry.id   26eb18529f80eb2e5b5104e8fcc90f82
#
_cell.length_a   1.000
_cell.length_b   1.000
_cell.length_c   1.000
_cell.angle_alpha   90.00
_cell.angle_beta   90.00
_cell.angle_gamma   90.00
#
_symmetry.space_group_name_H-M   'P 1'
#
loop_
_entity.id
_entity.type
_entity.pdbx_description
1 polymer ?
#
loop_
_entity_poly.entity_id
_entity_poly.type
_entity_poly.pdbx_seq_one_letter_code
_entity_poly.pdbx_strand_id
1 'polypeptide(L)'
;MFLVRWFLYITNFLPAWLFFNIKKIYLQKRKEKYRGPVIIAMNHTSFCDYVEALLAFPFRRIYVLISHDMYVFNPVLTFLLKAMGVIKVANVTGNMDAVNKAVEVINKGHSVLIYPEGHIETEGKLLEYKQAAALISLSSGAPVVPVFHNGRIGPGKRDLIFIGSYMYPDTYYTRDGLDNLQDRANAFTRELQERTEEYRQFYLKNFLIADGKKLKHPKYAGFFYHFIRWTAFPGIRFLIRPKITYGGNFAPAARHIDKGMVIVANHSWWCDSPFLYYVFKRVYCRSLSAKDIAEVSKKWEFFLLSMGCVLVDRQGFDWAAIKTMMDGLKNNEPFVIFPEGHMNYDDEFLEFQKGPAMLSLYTKRPVVPVYIHASYRLFKPTRFVIGDPLEFDKEGLVTDNDSIEKANEMIRESLVSLKRQAISETKPHLNRYIKKVRAQMKARLAEVSAEIEENRSAKAGGK
;
A
#
# COMPACT_ATOMS: atom_id res chain seq x y z
N MET A 1 17.47 26.74 22.67
CA MET A 1 17.36 25.33 22.27
C MET A 1 16.08 25.03 21.44
N PHE A 2 14.88 25.48 21.87
CA PHE A 2 13.63 25.26 21.13
C PHE A 2 13.65 25.84 19.71
N LEU A 3 14.01 27.12 19.55
CA LEU A 3 14.10 27.81 18.25
C LEU A 3 15.15 27.19 17.33
N VAL A 4 16.31 26.82 17.87
CA VAL A 4 17.38 26.16 17.09
C VAL A 4 16.91 24.81 16.57
N ARG A 5 16.18 24.05 17.38
CA ARG A 5 15.60 22.76 16.97
C ARG A 5 14.56 22.94 15.84
N TRP A 6 13.65 23.92 15.98
CA TRP A 6 12.66 24.24 14.94
C TRP A 6 13.35 24.70 13.64
N PHE A 7 14.36 25.53 13.75
CA PHE A 7 15.17 25.98 12.61
C PHE A 7 15.81 24.77 11.91
N LEU A 8 16.52 23.91 12.66
CA LEU A 8 17.13 22.70 12.11
C LEU A 8 16.08 21.74 11.51
N TYR A 9 14.91 21.63 12.14
CA TYR A 9 13.82 20.80 11.64
C TYR A 9 13.29 21.33 10.30
N ILE A 10 12.99 22.62 10.21
CA ILE A 10 12.46 23.25 9.00
C ILE A 10 13.52 23.27 7.88
N THR A 11 14.74 23.69 8.17
CA THR A 11 15.80 23.83 7.15
C THR A 11 16.33 22.51 6.63
N ASN A 12 16.29 21.43 7.44
CA ASN A 12 16.75 20.11 7.00
C ASN A 12 15.61 19.19 6.56
N PHE A 13 14.35 19.46 6.95
CA PHE A 13 13.21 18.62 6.61
C PHE A 13 12.97 18.57 5.09
N LEU A 14 12.99 19.71 4.41
CA LEU A 14 12.74 19.75 2.97
C LEU A 14 13.88 19.09 2.16
N PRO A 15 15.17 19.39 2.37
CA PRO A 15 16.25 18.67 1.74
C PRO A 15 16.26 17.18 2.10
N ALA A 16 16.02 16.83 3.36
CA ALA A 16 15.94 15.45 3.78
C ALA A 16 14.77 14.72 3.12
N TRP A 17 13.59 15.36 3.03
CA TRP A 17 12.43 14.79 2.35
C TRP A 17 12.67 14.59 0.85
N LEU A 18 13.42 15.47 0.20
CA LEU A 18 13.81 15.33 -1.21
C LEU A 18 14.89 14.23 -1.39
N PHE A 19 15.83 14.12 -0.46
CA PHE A 19 16.92 13.16 -0.52
C PHE A 19 16.48 11.74 -0.10
N PHE A 20 15.71 11.65 0.99
CA PHE A 20 15.16 10.39 1.50
C PHE A 20 13.79 10.13 0.89
N ASN A 21 13.73 9.30 -0.14
CA ASN A 21 12.48 8.87 -0.76
C ASN A 21 11.75 7.84 0.12
N ILE A 22 11.24 8.31 1.26
CA ILE A 22 10.61 7.47 2.29
C ILE A 22 9.16 7.15 1.93
N LYS A 23 8.82 5.88 2.08
CA LYS A 23 7.48 5.36 1.93
C LYS A 23 7.02 4.66 3.20
N LYS A 24 6.03 5.24 3.87
CA LYS A 24 5.41 4.62 5.04
C LYS A 24 4.39 3.59 4.60
N ILE A 25 4.48 2.41 5.19
CA ILE A 25 3.58 1.28 4.96
C ILE A 25 2.99 0.90 6.32
N TYR A 26 1.69 1.09 6.47
CA TYR A 26 0.96 0.68 7.67
C TYR A 26 0.44 -0.73 7.44
N LEU A 27 0.81 -1.67 8.31
CA LEU A 27 0.38 -3.08 8.21
C LEU A 27 -1.01 -3.32 8.80
N GLN A 28 -1.58 -2.29 9.42
CA GLN A 28 -2.92 -2.34 10.02
C GLN A 28 -4.01 -1.97 9.03
N LYS A 29 -5.21 -2.56 9.20
CA LYS A 29 -6.42 -2.21 8.42
C LYS A 29 -6.86 -0.76 8.66
N ARG A 30 -6.72 -0.25 9.89
CA ARG A 30 -6.98 1.13 10.26
C ARG A 30 -5.74 1.73 10.92
N LYS A 31 -5.39 2.95 10.53
CA LYS A 31 -4.35 3.72 11.21
C LYS A 31 -4.86 4.05 12.62
N GLU A 32 -4.28 3.41 13.63
CA GLU A 32 -4.53 3.79 15.01
C GLU A 32 -4.12 5.24 15.24
N LYS A 33 -5.03 6.02 15.81
CA LYS A 33 -4.79 7.42 16.17
C LYS A 33 -4.44 7.48 17.64
N TYR A 34 -3.18 7.31 17.97
CA TYR A 34 -2.68 7.56 19.32
C TYR A 34 -1.94 8.90 19.35
N ARG A 35 -2.34 9.81 20.24
CA ARG A 35 -1.78 11.16 20.37
C ARG A 35 -0.75 11.29 21.48
N GLY A 36 -0.70 10.37 22.42
CA GLY A 36 0.24 10.35 23.52
C GLY A 36 1.69 10.06 23.10
N PRO A 37 2.65 10.11 24.04
CA PRO A 37 4.04 9.73 23.81
C PRO A 37 4.13 8.24 23.47
N VAL A 38 5.09 7.87 22.61
CA VAL A 38 5.30 6.48 22.17
C VAL A 38 6.78 6.14 22.18
N ILE A 39 7.08 4.86 22.33
CA ILE A 39 8.40 4.31 22.12
C ILE A 39 8.44 3.74 20.71
N ILE A 40 9.27 4.30 19.84
CA ILE A 40 9.46 3.84 18.47
C ILE A 40 10.62 2.86 18.49
N ALA A 41 10.32 1.57 18.34
CA ALA A 41 11.34 0.51 18.28
C ALA A 41 11.61 0.19 16.80
N MET A 42 12.78 0.53 16.31
CA MET A 42 13.16 0.46 14.90
C MET A 42 14.47 -0.32 14.73
N ASN A 43 14.57 -1.16 13.71
CA ASN A 43 15.84 -1.82 13.37
C ASN A 43 16.90 -0.79 12.97
N HIS A 44 18.19 -1.13 13.10
CA HIS A 44 19.30 -0.18 12.95
C HIS A 44 20.22 -0.59 11.80
N THR A 45 20.17 0.14 10.69
CA THR A 45 20.93 -0.16 9.47
C THR A 45 21.96 0.91 9.11
N SER A 46 21.79 2.13 9.61
CA SER A 46 22.72 3.25 9.32
C SER A 46 22.62 4.38 10.35
N PHE A 47 23.61 5.27 10.34
CA PHE A 47 23.58 6.50 11.14
C PHE A 47 22.45 7.47 10.73
N CYS A 48 21.87 7.31 9.54
CA CYS A 48 20.81 8.17 9.04
C CYS A 48 19.40 7.76 9.51
N ASP A 49 19.24 6.59 10.15
CA ASP A 49 17.95 6.04 10.56
C ASP A 49 17.16 6.99 11.50
N TYR A 50 17.87 7.83 12.25
CA TYR A 50 17.21 8.87 13.05
C TYR A 50 16.46 9.90 12.18
N VAL A 51 17.06 10.31 11.06
CA VAL A 51 16.41 11.24 10.12
C VAL A 51 15.18 10.59 9.50
N GLU A 52 15.27 9.31 9.18
CA GLU A 52 14.14 8.53 8.65
C GLU A 52 13.00 8.43 9.67
N ALA A 53 13.32 8.19 10.93
CA ALA A 53 12.33 8.18 12.01
C ALA A 53 11.63 9.54 12.16
N LEU A 54 12.38 10.66 12.08
CA LEU A 54 11.80 12.01 12.11
C LEU A 54 10.86 12.25 10.92
N LEU A 55 11.25 11.82 9.72
CA LEU A 55 10.42 11.93 8.52
C LEU A 55 9.21 10.98 8.57
N ALA A 56 9.37 9.82 9.22
CA ALA A 56 8.26 8.88 9.43
C ALA A 56 7.21 9.42 10.40
N PHE A 57 7.63 10.12 11.44
CA PHE A 57 6.76 10.67 12.50
C PHE A 57 6.88 12.19 12.65
N PRO A 58 6.58 13.00 11.62
CA PRO A 58 6.94 14.42 11.54
C PRO A 58 6.32 15.30 12.62
N PHE A 59 5.19 14.87 13.19
CA PHE A 59 4.47 15.67 14.22
C PHE A 59 4.78 15.24 15.65
N ARG A 60 5.78 14.36 15.86
CA ARG A 60 6.20 13.90 17.17
C ARG A 60 7.54 14.49 17.54
N ARG A 61 7.65 14.95 18.79
CA ARG A 61 8.94 15.31 19.35
C ARG A 61 9.63 14.03 19.81
N ILE A 62 10.63 13.60 19.03
CA ILE A 62 11.32 12.32 19.23
C ILE A 62 12.68 12.60 19.87
N TYR A 63 13.02 11.84 20.89
CA TYR A 63 14.33 11.76 21.51
C TYR A 63 14.93 10.39 21.19
N VAL A 64 16.23 10.35 20.91
CA VAL A 64 16.93 9.11 20.54
C VAL A 64 17.97 8.75 21.59
N LEU A 65 18.10 7.44 21.90
CA LEU A 65 19.17 6.95 22.75
C LEU A 65 20.42 6.72 21.91
N ILE A 66 21.52 7.39 22.29
CA ILE A 66 22.82 7.29 21.58
C ILE A 66 23.93 6.96 22.57
N SER A 67 24.85 6.06 22.14
CA SER A 67 26.04 5.70 22.90
C SER A 67 26.93 6.90 23.21
N HIS A 68 27.56 6.87 24.39
CA HIS A 68 28.50 7.89 24.85
C HIS A 68 29.62 8.16 23.84
N ASP A 69 30.16 7.13 23.20
CA ASP A 69 31.31 7.24 22.32
C ASP A 69 31.03 8.14 21.11
N MET A 70 29.79 8.19 20.62
CA MET A 70 29.42 9.10 19.54
C MET A 70 29.37 10.57 19.93
N TYR A 71 29.35 10.87 21.23
CA TYR A 71 29.33 12.25 21.75
C TYR A 71 30.66 12.93 21.77
N VAL A 72 31.77 12.17 21.65
CA VAL A 72 33.13 12.67 21.89
C VAL A 72 33.83 13.14 20.60
N PHE A 73 33.33 12.75 19.43
CA PHE A 73 34.04 12.94 18.17
C PHE A 73 34.12 14.38 17.63
N ASN A 74 33.10 15.23 17.90
CA ASN A 74 33.11 16.58 17.33
C ASN A 74 32.20 17.52 18.15
N PRO A 75 32.67 18.70 18.62
CA PRO A 75 31.89 19.64 19.40
C PRO A 75 30.65 20.20 18.65
N VAL A 76 30.75 20.38 17.32
CA VAL A 76 29.63 20.83 16.49
C VAL A 76 28.55 19.72 16.43
N LEU A 77 28.97 18.47 16.20
CA LEU A 77 28.08 17.32 16.22
C LEU A 77 27.40 17.16 17.59
N THR A 78 28.16 17.29 18.68
CA THR A 78 27.65 17.26 20.05
C THR A 78 26.59 18.34 20.30
N PHE A 79 26.80 19.55 19.81
CA PHE A 79 25.83 20.63 19.91
C PHE A 79 24.54 20.30 19.11
N LEU A 80 24.67 19.81 17.87
CA LEU A 80 23.55 19.40 17.04
C LEU A 80 22.76 18.25 17.68
N LEU A 81 23.44 17.22 18.18
CA LEU A 81 22.81 16.08 18.85
C LEU A 81 22.04 16.52 20.09
N LYS A 82 22.59 17.41 20.90
CA LYS A 82 21.89 18.02 22.06
C LYS A 82 20.66 18.81 21.61
N ALA A 83 20.78 19.61 20.55
CA ALA A 83 19.67 20.38 20.00
C ALA A 83 18.56 19.48 19.44
N MET A 84 18.91 18.33 18.90
CA MET A 84 17.98 17.33 18.35
C MET A 84 17.29 16.49 19.43
N GLY A 85 17.72 16.54 20.67
CA GLY A 85 17.08 15.80 21.78
C GLY A 85 17.64 14.40 21.97
N VAL A 86 18.94 14.26 21.97
CA VAL A 86 19.62 13.00 22.22
C VAL A 86 19.69 12.67 23.70
N ILE A 87 19.35 11.44 24.07
CA ILE A 87 19.53 10.86 25.39
C ILE A 87 20.85 10.08 25.38
N LYS A 88 21.81 10.56 26.16
CA LYS A 88 23.13 9.93 26.28
C LYS A 88 23.06 8.67 27.11
N VAL A 89 23.57 7.55 26.56
CA VAL A 89 23.62 6.25 27.21
C VAL A 89 25.08 5.80 27.35
N ALA A 90 25.44 5.27 28.49
CA ALA A 90 26.75 4.62 28.64
C ALA A 90 26.74 3.29 27.87
N ASN A 91 27.92 2.89 27.34
CA ASN A 91 28.08 1.66 26.53
C ASN A 91 27.86 0.33 27.29
N VAL A 92 27.51 0.41 28.56
CA VAL A 92 27.35 -0.79 29.39
C VAL A 92 25.92 -1.32 29.28
N THR A 93 25.81 -2.54 28.79
CA THR A 93 24.56 -3.33 28.78
C THR A 93 23.98 -3.40 30.21
N GLY A 94 22.71 -2.99 30.37
CA GLY A 94 22.02 -3.03 31.65
C GLY A 94 21.96 -1.70 32.40
N ASN A 95 22.28 -0.58 31.75
CA ASN A 95 22.28 0.74 32.41
C ASN A 95 20.84 1.26 32.61
N MET A 96 20.30 1.04 33.82
CA MET A 96 19.00 1.54 34.26
C MET A 96 18.89 3.07 34.22
N ASP A 97 20.00 3.81 34.27
CA ASP A 97 20.01 5.27 34.12
C ASP A 97 19.47 5.72 32.76
N ALA A 98 19.79 4.97 31.69
CA ALA A 98 19.25 5.23 30.36
C ALA A 98 17.74 4.98 30.28
N VAL A 99 17.28 3.90 30.89
CA VAL A 99 15.84 3.57 30.98
C VAL A 99 15.11 4.67 31.76
N ASN A 100 15.62 5.07 32.90
CA ASN A 100 15.02 6.11 33.74
C ASN A 100 14.94 7.46 33.01
N LYS A 101 15.99 7.87 32.30
CA LYS A 101 16.00 9.10 31.49
C LYS A 101 15.00 9.04 30.34
N ALA A 102 14.83 7.88 29.71
CA ALA A 102 13.84 7.69 28.66
C ALA A 102 12.42 7.78 29.22
N VAL A 103 12.16 7.16 30.39
CA VAL A 103 10.90 7.26 31.12
C VAL A 103 10.58 8.72 31.47
N GLU A 104 11.58 9.47 31.98
CA GLU A 104 11.40 10.90 32.27
C GLU A 104 10.99 11.71 31.04
N VAL A 105 11.59 11.43 29.88
CA VAL A 105 11.25 12.08 28.60
C VAL A 105 9.82 11.75 28.18
N ILE A 106 9.40 10.49 28.35
CA ILE A 106 8.03 10.05 28.04
C ILE A 106 7.03 10.72 28.97
N ASN A 107 7.32 10.80 30.26
CA ASN A 107 6.47 11.45 31.24
C ASN A 107 6.31 12.97 30.98
N LYS A 108 7.27 13.59 30.28
CA LYS A 108 7.16 14.97 29.78
C LYS A 108 6.34 15.08 28.48
N GLY A 109 5.68 14.01 28.04
CA GLY A 109 4.84 13.98 26.84
C GLY A 109 5.60 13.84 25.50
N HIS A 110 6.85 13.41 25.54
CA HIS A 110 7.69 13.25 24.34
C HIS A 110 7.89 11.78 23.98
N SER A 111 8.11 11.51 22.69
CA SER A 111 8.36 10.16 22.19
C SER A 111 9.85 9.82 22.22
N VAL A 112 10.17 8.54 22.37
CA VAL A 112 11.54 8.02 22.36
C VAL A 112 11.72 7.08 21.19
N LEU A 113 12.84 7.25 20.47
CA LEU A 113 13.30 6.29 19.45
C LEU A 113 14.38 5.43 20.10
N ILE A 114 14.24 4.13 19.92
CA ILE A 114 15.20 3.13 20.38
C ILE A 114 15.49 2.15 19.25
N TYR A 115 16.74 1.74 19.16
CA TYR A 115 17.20 0.65 18.32
C TYR A 115 17.42 -0.56 19.21
N PRO A 116 16.46 -1.49 19.30
CA PRO A 116 16.53 -2.58 20.29
C PRO A 116 17.69 -3.54 20.04
N GLU A 117 18.22 -3.60 18.83
CA GLU A 117 19.42 -4.36 18.46
C GLU A 117 20.69 -3.83 19.15
N GLY A 118 20.75 -2.53 19.42
CA GLY A 118 21.89 -1.88 20.06
C GLY A 118 23.14 -1.72 19.21
N HIS A 119 23.15 -2.25 17.99
CA HIS A 119 24.24 -2.14 17.01
C HIS A 119 23.66 -1.92 15.61
N ILE A 120 24.49 -1.36 14.71
CA ILE A 120 24.16 -1.21 13.29
C ILE A 120 24.34 -2.57 12.61
N GLU A 121 23.31 -3.01 11.88
CA GLU A 121 23.29 -4.23 11.12
C GLU A 121 23.24 -3.92 9.62
N THR A 122 24.18 -4.44 8.84
CA THR A 122 24.35 -4.12 7.42
C THR A 122 24.01 -5.29 6.47
N GLU A 123 23.85 -6.50 6.99
CA GLU A 123 23.58 -7.70 6.19
C GLU A 123 22.09 -7.93 5.91
N GLY A 124 21.20 -7.11 6.49
CA GLY A 124 19.76 -7.20 6.30
C GLY A 124 19.09 -8.28 7.15
N LYS A 125 19.72 -8.68 8.27
CA LYS A 125 19.12 -9.55 9.30
C LYS A 125 18.66 -8.69 10.47
N LEU A 126 17.80 -9.21 11.32
CA LEU A 126 17.54 -8.62 12.63
C LEU A 126 18.46 -9.26 13.66
N LEU A 127 19.12 -8.45 14.48
CA LEU A 127 19.87 -8.91 15.62
C LEU A 127 18.93 -9.20 16.79
N GLU A 128 19.46 -9.86 17.83
CA GLU A 128 18.70 -10.12 19.06
C GLU A 128 18.34 -8.82 19.77
N TYR A 129 17.07 -8.67 20.16
CA TYR A 129 16.57 -7.46 20.80
C TYR A 129 16.90 -7.42 22.28
N LYS A 130 17.39 -6.25 22.73
CA LYS A 130 17.60 -5.94 24.14
C LYS A 130 16.32 -5.45 24.79
N GLN A 131 16.18 -5.65 26.08
CA GLN A 131 14.95 -5.39 26.84
C GLN A 131 14.63 -3.90 27.07
N ALA A 132 15.51 -2.98 26.68
CA ALA A 132 15.36 -1.57 27.02
C ALA A 132 14.02 -0.98 26.55
N ALA A 133 13.53 -1.33 25.36
CA ALA A 133 12.24 -0.87 24.86
C ALA A 133 11.06 -1.36 25.73
N ALA A 134 11.10 -2.63 26.14
CA ALA A 134 10.11 -3.24 27.03
C ALA A 134 10.13 -2.61 28.41
N LEU A 135 11.31 -2.48 29.02
CA LEU A 135 11.48 -1.86 30.34
C LEU A 135 10.96 -0.42 30.39
N ILE A 136 11.30 0.39 29.35
CA ILE A 136 10.79 1.76 29.25
C ILE A 136 9.26 1.77 29.13
N SER A 137 8.69 0.87 28.35
CA SER A 137 7.23 0.76 28.18
C SER A 137 6.54 0.36 29.47
N LEU A 138 6.99 -0.72 30.09
CA LEU A 138 6.44 -1.21 31.36
C LEU A 138 6.55 -0.18 32.49
N SER A 139 7.66 0.59 32.54
CA SER A 139 7.86 1.60 33.57
C SER A 139 7.11 2.92 33.34
N SER A 140 6.82 3.26 32.07
CA SER A 140 6.18 4.54 31.72
C SER A 140 4.71 4.43 31.37
N GLY A 141 4.18 3.22 31.13
CA GLY A 141 2.83 3.02 30.60
C GLY A 141 2.68 3.39 29.12
N ALA A 142 3.73 3.86 28.45
CA ALA A 142 3.65 4.27 27.05
C ALA A 142 3.73 3.05 26.11
N PRO A 143 2.93 3.02 25.03
CA PRO A 143 2.97 1.93 24.08
C PRO A 143 4.22 1.95 23.20
N VAL A 144 4.66 0.76 22.77
CA VAL A 144 5.72 0.57 21.76
C VAL A 144 5.13 0.46 20.37
N VAL A 145 5.74 1.14 19.41
CA VAL A 145 5.46 0.99 17.98
C VAL A 145 6.60 0.22 17.33
N PRO A 146 6.37 -1.04 16.92
CA PRO A 146 7.37 -1.76 16.15
C PRO A 146 7.47 -1.17 14.75
N VAL A 147 8.70 -0.91 14.32
CA VAL A 147 9.00 -0.32 13.00
C VAL A 147 10.13 -1.12 12.35
N PHE A 148 9.90 -1.52 11.12
CA PHE A 148 10.95 -2.10 10.28
C PHE A 148 11.18 -1.19 9.07
N HIS A 149 12.44 -0.90 8.76
CA HIS A 149 12.83 -0.24 7.53
C HIS A 149 13.86 -1.06 6.75
N ASN A 150 13.87 -0.90 5.44
CA ASN A 150 14.70 -1.72 4.57
C ASN A 150 16.13 -1.17 4.34
N GLY A 151 16.50 -0.07 4.98
CA GLY A 151 17.82 0.54 4.94
C GLY A 151 18.29 1.02 3.56
N ARG A 152 17.37 1.18 2.59
CA ARG A 152 17.73 1.64 1.25
C ARG A 152 17.77 3.16 1.16
N ILE A 153 18.84 3.75 1.68
CA ILE A 153 19.06 5.18 1.74
C ILE A 153 19.82 5.67 0.50
N GLY A 154 19.46 6.83 -0.02
CA GLY A 154 20.21 7.55 -1.06
C GLY A 154 19.40 7.92 -2.31
N PRO A 155 20.00 8.74 -3.20
CA PRO A 155 19.34 9.19 -4.43
C PRO A 155 18.86 8.03 -5.30
N GLY A 156 17.62 8.07 -5.73
CA GLY A 156 17.02 7.02 -6.57
C GLY A 156 16.70 5.70 -5.86
N LYS A 157 17.06 5.56 -4.58
CA LYS A 157 16.66 4.43 -3.74
C LYS A 157 15.36 4.78 -3.02
N ARG A 158 14.53 3.78 -2.76
CA ARG A 158 13.28 3.96 -2.00
C ARG A 158 13.40 3.24 -0.68
N ASP A 159 13.37 4.01 0.39
CA ASP A 159 13.27 3.46 1.72
C ASP A 159 11.81 3.14 2.08
N LEU A 160 11.57 1.91 2.52
CA LEU A 160 10.27 1.41 2.92
C LEU A 160 10.24 1.28 4.43
N ILE A 161 9.40 2.08 5.08
CA ILE A 161 9.22 2.04 6.53
C ILE A 161 7.87 1.38 6.84
N PHE A 162 7.93 0.19 7.45
CA PHE A 162 6.78 -0.58 7.89
C PHE A 162 6.48 -0.20 9.33
N ILE A 163 5.26 0.29 9.57
CA ILE A 163 4.81 0.74 10.88
C ILE A 163 3.73 -0.22 11.36
N GLY A 164 3.99 -0.88 12.48
CA GLY A 164 3.08 -1.86 13.08
C GLY A 164 2.05 -1.27 14.04
N SER A 165 1.28 -2.17 14.66
CA SER A 165 0.31 -1.84 15.72
C SER A 165 1.01 -1.46 17.01
N TYR A 166 0.38 -0.60 17.78
CA TYR A 166 0.85 -0.27 19.12
C TYR A 166 0.79 -1.52 20.02
N MET A 167 1.88 -1.75 20.76
CA MET A 167 1.98 -2.76 21.79
C MET A 167 1.82 -2.05 23.15
N TYR A 168 0.73 -2.31 23.83
CA TYR A 168 0.42 -1.68 25.10
C TYR A 168 0.99 -2.49 26.28
N PRO A 169 1.67 -1.85 27.26
CA PRO A 169 2.26 -2.57 28.38
C PRO A 169 1.21 -3.25 29.27
N ASP A 170 -0.02 -2.71 29.34
CA ASP A 170 -1.10 -3.23 30.19
C ASP A 170 -1.41 -4.71 29.88
N THR A 171 -1.27 -5.13 28.64
CA THR A 171 -1.48 -6.52 28.23
C THR A 171 -0.50 -7.50 28.88
N TYR A 172 0.66 -7.04 29.35
CA TYR A 172 1.68 -7.88 29.99
C TYR A 172 1.52 -7.89 31.52
N TYR A 173 0.76 -6.97 32.10
CA TYR A 173 0.42 -7.01 33.52
C TYR A 173 -0.74 -7.97 33.83
N THR A 174 -1.60 -8.23 32.85
CA THR A 174 -2.78 -9.09 32.98
C THR A 174 -2.57 -10.50 32.43
N ARG A 175 -1.38 -10.83 31.90
CA ARG A 175 -1.07 -12.11 31.30
C ARG A 175 -0.61 -13.10 32.36
N ASP A 176 -1.27 -14.26 32.43
CA ASP A 176 -0.90 -15.33 33.36
C ASP A 176 0.54 -15.82 33.14
N GLY A 177 1.24 -16.16 34.25
CA GLY A 177 2.62 -16.66 34.24
C GLY A 177 3.70 -15.58 34.04
N LEU A 178 3.35 -14.29 34.13
CA LEU A 178 4.31 -13.16 34.11
C LEU A 178 4.33 -12.45 35.47
N ASP A 179 4.94 -13.10 36.46
CA ASP A 179 4.82 -12.66 37.86
C ASP A 179 5.70 -11.47 38.23
N ASN A 180 6.83 -11.32 37.53
CA ASN A 180 7.80 -10.25 37.82
C ASN A 180 8.08 -9.38 36.59
N LEU A 181 8.73 -8.24 36.84
CA LEU A 181 9.07 -7.28 35.79
C LEU A 181 9.99 -7.87 34.71
N GLN A 182 10.90 -8.77 35.12
CA GLN A 182 11.86 -9.39 34.19
C GLN A 182 11.15 -10.32 33.20
N ASP A 183 10.21 -11.12 33.68
CA ASP A 183 9.44 -12.04 32.80
C ASP A 183 8.56 -11.27 31.85
N ARG A 184 7.92 -10.19 32.33
CA ARG A 184 7.16 -9.25 31.48
C ARG A 184 8.02 -8.62 30.41
N ALA A 185 9.20 -8.12 30.77
CA ALA A 185 10.15 -7.50 29.84
C ALA A 185 10.67 -8.52 28.80
N ASN A 186 10.94 -9.77 29.21
CA ASN A 186 11.33 -10.85 28.32
C ASN A 186 10.21 -11.18 27.31
N ALA A 187 8.98 -11.36 27.81
CA ALA A 187 7.82 -11.65 26.95
C ALA A 187 7.54 -10.54 25.97
N PHE A 188 7.58 -9.29 26.44
CA PHE A 188 7.39 -8.10 25.61
C PHE A 188 8.47 -8.00 24.52
N THR A 189 9.74 -8.18 24.88
CA THR A 189 10.87 -8.08 23.95
C THR A 189 10.79 -9.15 22.86
N ARG A 190 10.45 -10.39 23.25
CA ARG A 190 10.27 -11.49 22.31
C ARG A 190 9.16 -11.18 21.30
N GLU A 191 7.97 -10.77 21.79
CA GLU A 191 6.86 -10.43 20.92
C GLU A 191 7.19 -9.22 20.00
N LEU A 192 7.91 -8.22 20.51
CA LEU A 192 8.38 -7.08 19.72
C LEU A 192 9.31 -7.54 18.58
N GLN A 193 10.24 -8.45 18.86
CA GLN A 193 11.15 -9.01 17.88
C GLN A 193 10.42 -9.84 16.84
N GLU A 194 9.51 -10.72 17.27
CA GLU A 194 8.68 -11.56 16.39
C GLU A 194 7.88 -10.69 15.41
N ARG A 195 7.19 -9.66 15.90
CA ARG A 195 6.43 -8.72 15.05
C ARG A 195 7.33 -7.98 14.06
N THR A 196 8.52 -7.55 14.48
CA THR A 196 9.45 -6.87 13.57
C THR A 196 10.01 -7.83 12.52
N GLU A 197 10.27 -9.09 12.89
CA GLU A 197 10.68 -10.12 11.94
C GLU A 197 9.55 -10.48 10.95
N GLU A 198 8.29 -10.52 11.38
CA GLU A 198 7.14 -10.65 10.46
C GLU A 198 7.13 -9.54 9.41
N TYR A 199 7.42 -8.29 9.81
CA TYR A 199 7.49 -7.15 8.87
C TYR A 199 8.66 -7.29 7.90
N ARG A 200 9.80 -7.77 8.40
CA ARG A 200 10.97 -8.08 7.57
C ARG A 200 10.64 -9.20 6.57
N GLN A 201 10.04 -10.31 7.03
CA GLN A 201 9.63 -11.41 6.14
C GLN A 201 8.60 -10.93 5.11
N PHE A 202 7.66 -10.11 5.53
CA PHE A 202 6.71 -9.48 4.61
C PHE A 202 7.44 -8.62 3.55
N TYR A 203 8.46 -7.85 3.95
CA TYR A 203 9.30 -7.10 3.02
C TYR A 203 10.06 -8.03 2.07
N LEU A 204 10.75 -9.04 2.58
CA LEU A 204 11.51 -10.00 1.77
C LEU A 204 10.61 -10.71 0.76
N LYS A 205 9.47 -11.18 1.21
CA LYS A 205 8.51 -11.91 0.36
C LYS A 205 7.90 -11.03 -0.74
N ASN A 206 7.65 -9.75 -0.44
CA ASN A 206 6.78 -8.90 -1.27
C ASN A 206 7.51 -7.79 -2.03
N PHE A 207 8.70 -7.40 -1.60
CA PHE A 207 9.45 -6.28 -2.18
C PHE A 207 10.87 -6.64 -2.62
N LEU A 208 11.45 -7.70 -2.08
CA LEU A 208 12.67 -8.29 -2.60
C LEU A 208 12.29 -9.43 -3.56
N ILE A 209 12.57 -9.21 -4.83
CA ILE A 209 12.46 -10.29 -5.83
C ILE A 209 13.58 -11.26 -5.56
N ALA A 210 13.25 -12.55 -5.48
CA ALA A 210 14.15 -13.63 -5.08
C ALA A 210 15.48 -13.72 -5.87
N ASP A 211 15.60 -13.03 -7.02
CA ASP A 211 16.76 -13.14 -7.92
C ASP A 211 17.63 -11.87 -8.00
N GLY A 212 17.45 -10.88 -7.12
CA GLY A 212 18.25 -9.64 -7.16
C GLY A 212 18.09 -8.82 -8.46
N LYS A 213 17.22 -9.21 -9.35
CA LYS A 213 16.94 -8.46 -10.58
C LYS A 213 16.10 -7.24 -10.21
N LYS A 214 16.70 -6.05 -10.40
CA LYS A 214 15.91 -4.80 -10.40
C LYS A 214 14.76 -5.01 -11.35
N LEU A 215 13.51 -4.73 -10.90
CA LEU A 215 12.38 -4.60 -11.80
C LEU A 215 12.79 -3.61 -12.89
N LYS A 216 13.04 -4.12 -14.09
CA LYS A 216 13.19 -3.26 -15.26
C LYS A 216 11.85 -2.58 -15.41
N HIS A 217 11.84 -1.25 -15.48
CA HIS A 217 10.63 -0.53 -15.87
C HIS A 217 10.09 -1.15 -17.14
N PRO A 218 8.80 -1.50 -17.19
CA PRO A 218 8.21 -2.05 -18.39
C PRO A 218 8.50 -1.12 -19.57
N LYS A 219 8.74 -1.67 -20.77
CA LYS A 219 9.08 -0.88 -21.96
C LYS A 219 8.04 0.20 -22.30
N TYR A 220 6.78 -0.02 -21.90
CA TYR A 220 5.68 0.94 -22.09
C TYR A 220 5.65 2.06 -21.02
N ALA A 221 6.30 1.90 -19.88
CA ALA A 221 6.36 2.92 -18.81
C ALA A 221 7.40 4.00 -19.15
N GLY A 222 7.26 4.61 -20.33
CA GLY A 222 8.09 5.71 -20.77
C GLY A 222 7.76 7.04 -20.07
N PHE A 223 8.47 8.09 -20.46
CA PHE A 223 8.27 9.46 -19.97
C PHE A 223 6.79 9.88 -19.94
N PHE A 224 6.04 9.56 -21.01
CA PHE A 224 4.64 9.96 -21.15
C PHE A 224 3.74 9.31 -20.09
N TYR A 225 3.94 8.03 -19.79
CA TYR A 225 3.22 7.34 -18.72
C TYR A 225 3.48 7.99 -17.34
N HIS A 226 4.74 8.29 -17.03
CA HIS A 226 5.10 8.97 -15.77
C HIS A 226 4.54 10.38 -15.71
N PHE A 227 4.61 11.12 -16.80
CA PHE A 227 4.09 12.48 -16.90
C PHE A 227 2.57 12.51 -16.65
N ILE A 228 1.80 11.65 -17.31
CA ILE A 228 0.35 11.54 -17.09
C ILE A 228 0.05 11.16 -15.63
N ARG A 229 0.76 10.23 -15.05
CA ARG A 229 0.57 9.87 -13.64
C ARG A 229 0.88 11.03 -12.71
N TRP A 230 1.94 11.76 -12.96
CA TRP A 230 2.33 12.91 -12.14
C TRP A 230 1.31 14.04 -12.21
N THR A 231 0.76 14.32 -13.38
CA THR A 231 -0.21 15.40 -13.60
C THR A 231 -1.64 15.01 -13.24
N ALA A 232 -2.08 13.80 -13.61
CA ALA A 232 -3.45 13.36 -13.42
C ALA A 232 -3.79 12.91 -12.00
N PHE A 233 -2.84 12.27 -11.29
CA PHE A 233 -3.14 11.71 -9.96
C PHE A 233 -3.51 12.73 -8.88
N PRO A 234 -2.90 13.94 -8.81
CA PRO A 234 -3.38 14.98 -7.91
C PRO A 234 -4.82 15.40 -8.25
N GLY A 235 -5.12 15.55 -9.56
CA GLY A 235 -6.47 15.84 -10.04
C GLY A 235 -7.48 14.76 -9.67
N ILE A 236 -7.17 13.49 -9.91
CA ILE A 236 -8.01 12.35 -9.52
C ILE A 236 -8.31 12.38 -8.02
N ARG A 237 -7.28 12.58 -7.18
CA ARG A 237 -7.46 12.66 -5.72
C ARG A 237 -8.43 13.77 -5.33
N PHE A 238 -8.33 14.93 -5.95
CA PHE A 238 -9.17 16.07 -5.65
C PHE A 238 -10.61 15.88 -6.16
N LEU A 239 -10.76 15.36 -7.37
CA LEU A 239 -12.05 15.25 -8.05
C LEU A 239 -12.93 14.13 -7.49
N ILE A 240 -12.38 12.95 -7.23
CA ILE A 240 -13.14 11.77 -6.82
C ILE A 240 -13.06 11.44 -5.33
N ARG A 241 -12.23 12.15 -4.56
CA ARG A 241 -12.05 11.94 -3.11
C ARG A 241 -12.00 10.45 -2.72
N PRO A 242 -11.04 9.70 -3.22
CA PRO A 242 -11.03 8.24 -3.13
C PRO A 242 -10.98 7.76 -1.67
N LYS A 243 -11.91 6.90 -1.30
CA LYS A 243 -11.95 6.18 -0.03
C LYS A 243 -11.58 4.73 -0.29
N ILE A 244 -10.44 4.31 0.22
CA ILE A 244 -9.94 2.95 0.05
C ILE A 244 -10.17 2.20 1.35
N THR A 245 -10.93 1.11 1.28
CA THR A 245 -11.19 0.19 2.39
C THR A 245 -10.80 -1.23 1.96
N TYR A 246 -10.67 -2.11 2.93
CA TYR A 246 -10.18 -3.46 2.70
C TYR A 246 -11.19 -4.45 3.24
N GLY A 247 -11.51 -5.45 2.43
CA GLY A 247 -12.27 -6.62 2.84
C GLY A 247 -11.37 -7.68 3.45
N GLY A 248 -11.95 -8.59 4.20
CA GLY A 248 -11.23 -9.75 4.74
C GLY A 248 -9.97 -9.40 5.52
N ASN A 249 -8.89 -10.14 5.26
CA ASN A 249 -7.58 -10.01 5.90
C ASN A 249 -6.54 -9.31 5.01
N PHE A 250 -6.98 -8.64 3.93
CA PHE A 250 -6.07 -7.96 3.01
C PHE A 250 -5.24 -6.90 3.72
N ALA A 251 -3.93 -7.10 3.75
CA ALA A 251 -3.01 -6.11 4.30
C ALA A 251 -2.95 -4.89 3.37
N PRO A 252 -3.16 -3.65 3.87
CA PRO A 252 -3.11 -2.43 3.04
C PRO A 252 -1.81 -2.25 2.25
N ALA A 253 -0.72 -2.84 2.74
CA ALA A 253 0.57 -2.84 2.08
C ALA A 253 0.58 -3.70 0.81
N ALA A 254 -0.20 -4.78 0.75
CA ALA A 254 -0.19 -5.74 -0.36
C ALA A 254 -0.57 -5.11 -1.71
N ARG A 255 -1.38 -4.04 -1.75
CA ARG A 255 -1.68 -3.28 -2.98
C ARG A 255 -0.47 -2.56 -3.59
N HIS A 256 0.66 -2.54 -2.90
CA HIS A 256 1.88 -1.85 -3.34
C HIS A 256 2.99 -2.81 -3.73
N ILE A 257 2.65 -4.09 -3.81
CA ILE A 257 3.57 -5.16 -4.17
C ILE A 257 3.76 -5.14 -5.67
N ASP A 258 5.02 -5.06 -6.10
CA ASP A 258 5.41 -5.23 -7.51
C ASP A 258 5.44 -6.74 -7.83
N LYS A 259 4.29 -7.38 -7.79
CA LYS A 259 4.08 -8.75 -8.26
C LYS A 259 3.06 -8.75 -9.38
N GLY A 260 3.24 -9.63 -10.33
CA GLY A 260 2.20 -9.92 -11.31
C GLY A 260 0.94 -10.34 -10.56
N MET A 261 -0.15 -9.63 -10.79
CA MET A 261 -1.47 -9.93 -10.24
C MET A 261 -2.56 -9.57 -11.23
N VAL A 262 -3.65 -10.29 -11.20
CA VAL A 262 -4.85 -9.94 -11.96
C VAL A 262 -5.76 -9.13 -11.07
N ILE A 263 -5.88 -7.83 -11.30
CA ILE A 263 -6.78 -6.95 -10.55
C ILE A 263 -8.13 -7.00 -11.25
N VAL A 264 -9.12 -7.58 -10.59
CA VAL A 264 -10.46 -7.74 -11.16
C VAL A 264 -11.42 -6.76 -10.50
N ALA A 265 -12.15 -5.97 -11.32
CA ALA A 265 -13.10 -4.98 -10.80
C ALA A 265 -14.38 -4.94 -11.63
N ASN A 266 -15.47 -4.42 -11.02
CA ASN A 266 -16.67 -4.05 -11.76
C ASN A 266 -16.38 -2.85 -12.68
N HIS A 267 -17.12 -2.76 -13.80
CA HIS A 267 -16.92 -1.71 -14.80
C HIS A 267 -18.20 -0.91 -15.02
N SER A 268 -18.16 0.35 -14.60
CA SER A 268 -19.33 1.24 -14.73
C SER A 268 -18.99 2.56 -15.43
N TRP A 269 -17.70 2.83 -15.71
CA TRP A 269 -17.30 4.05 -16.39
C TRP A 269 -15.93 3.92 -17.08
N TRP A 270 -15.73 4.63 -18.17
CA TRP A 270 -14.49 4.59 -18.95
C TRP A 270 -13.22 4.99 -18.16
N CYS A 271 -13.38 5.76 -17.06
CA CYS A 271 -12.28 6.15 -16.18
C CYS A 271 -11.96 5.13 -15.08
N ASP A 272 -12.60 3.96 -15.01
CA ASP A 272 -12.36 2.99 -13.95
C ASP A 272 -10.90 2.50 -13.95
N SER A 273 -10.31 2.26 -15.13
CA SER A 273 -8.88 1.91 -15.24
C SER A 273 -7.94 2.97 -14.68
N PRO A 274 -8.01 4.26 -15.07
CA PRO A 274 -7.24 5.33 -14.44
C PRO A 274 -7.44 5.45 -12.93
N PHE A 275 -8.65 5.20 -12.43
CA PHE A 275 -8.92 5.22 -11.00
C PHE A 275 -8.25 4.06 -10.27
N LEU A 276 -8.26 2.87 -10.85
CA LEU A 276 -7.52 1.72 -10.32
C LEU A 276 -6.00 1.94 -10.40
N TYR A 277 -5.48 2.57 -11.45
CA TYR A 277 -4.08 2.99 -11.51
C TYR A 277 -3.72 3.95 -10.35
N TYR A 278 -4.62 4.84 -9.98
CA TYR A 278 -4.44 5.69 -8.81
C TYR A 278 -4.47 4.87 -7.50
N VAL A 279 -5.40 3.93 -7.35
CA VAL A 279 -5.50 3.07 -6.16
C VAL A 279 -4.24 2.24 -5.99
N PHE A 280 -3.74 1.65 -7.07
CA PHE A 280 -2.49 0.87 -7.12
C PHE A 280 -1.30 1.71 -7.61
N LYS A 281 -1.26 2.99 -7.24
CA LYS A 281 -0.32 4.01 -7.77
C LYS A 281 1.17 3.70 -7.64
N ARG A 282 1.53 2.63 -6.99
CA ARG A 282 2.93 2.25 -6.74
C ARG A 282 3.38 1.06 -7.58
N VAL A 283 2.45 0.45 -8.30
CA VAL A 283 2.72 -0.58 -9.29
C VAL A 283 2.37 -0.07 -10.68
N TYR A 284 3.00 -0.63 -11.70
CA TYR A 284 2.74 -0.28 -13.09
C TYR A 284 1.62 -1.16 -13.62
N CYS A 285 0.37 -0.79 -13.30
CA CYS A 285 -0.79 -1.51 -13.81
C CYS A 285 -0.94 -1.30 -15.31
N ARG A 286 -1.33 -2.37 -16.00
CA ARG A 286 -1.81 -2.36 -17.37
C ARG A 286 -3.31 -2.66 -17.38
N SER A 287 -4.01 -2.27 -18.42
CA SER A 287 -5.42 -2.63 -18.61
C SER A 287 -5.66 -3.15 -20.02
N LEU A 288 -6.84 -3.72 -20.23
CA LEU A 288 -7.30 -4.12 -21.54
C LEU A 288 -8.14 -3.00 -22.15
N SER A 289 -8.02 -2.81 -23.45
CA SER A 289 -8.90 -1.94 -24.22
C SER A 289 -9.29 -2.67 -25.52
N ALA A 290 -10.51 -2.49 -25.95
CA ALA A 290 -10.93 -3.07 -27.22
C ALA A 290 -10.26 -2.34 -28.40
N LYS A 291 -9.90 -3.08 -29.45
CA LYS A 291 -9.25 -2.54 -30.65
C LYS A 291 -10.09 -1.50 -31.36
N ASP A 292 -11.40 -1.72 -31.46
CA ASP A 292 -12.37 -0.78 -32.03
C ASP A 292 -12.36 0.60 -31.34
N ILE A 293 -12.14 0.64 -30.02
CA ILE A 293 -11.97 1.89 -29.29
C ILE A 293 -10.65 2.59 -29.63
N ALA A 294 -9.59 1.84 -29.85
CA ALA A 294 -8.29 2.39 -30.23
C ALA A 294 -8.31 2.94 -31.66
N GLU A 295 -9.03 2.32 -32.57
CA GLU A 295 -9.15 2.68 -34.01
C GLU A 295 -9.87 4.00 -34.25
N VAL A 296 -10.55 4.59 -33.25
CA VAL A 296 -11.23 5.90 -33.37
C VAL A 296 -10.26 7.00 -33.84
N SER A 297 -9.01 6.97 -33.38
CA SER A 297 -7.96 7.84 -33.94
C SER A 297 -6.55 7.31 -33.59
N LYS A 298 -5.57 7.54 -34.47
CA LYS A 298 -4.16 7.21 -34.24
C LYS A 298 -3.59 7.88 -32.96
N LYS A 299 -4.08 9.08 -32.59
CA LYS A 299 -3.67 9.77 -31.35
C LYS A 299 -4.21 9.05 -30.12
N TRP A 300 -5.42 8.52 -30.20
CA TRP A 300 -6.06 7.79 -29.13
C TRP A 300 -5.42 6.40 -28.94
N GLU A 301 -5.14 5.70 -30.03
CA GLU A 301 -4.37 4.47 -30.02
C GLU A 301 -2.99 4.65 -29.35
N PHE A 302 -2.25 5.69 -29.80
CA PHE A 302 -0.96 6.02 -29.20
C PHE A 302 -1.09 6.31 -27.69
N PHE A 303 -2.13 7.03 -27.27
CA PHE A 303 -2.39 7.31 -25.86
C PHE A 303 -2.62 6.01 -25.07
N LEU A 304 -3.50 5.12 -25.52
CA LEU A 304 -3.80 3.86 -24.86
C LEU A 304 -2.55 2.97 -24.73
N LEU A 305 -1.80 2.83 -25.81
CA LEU A 305 -0.55 2.05 -25.80
C LEU A 305 0.50 2.68 -24.88
N SER A 306 0.61 4.02 -24.84
CA SER A 306 1.51 4.73 -23.92
C SER A 306 1.12 4.55 -22.46
N MET A 307 -0.17 4.33 -22.17
CA MET A 307 -0.68 4.01 -20.83
C MET A 307 -0.56 2.52 -20.50
N GLY A 308 0.05 1.72 -21.37
CA GLY A 308 0.27 0.29 -21.15
C GLY A 308 -0.95 -0.60 -21.42
N CYS A 309 -1.97 -0.08 -22.11
CA CYS A 309 -3.12 -0.89 -22.50
C CYS A 309 -2.72 -1.99 -23.48
N VAL A 310 -3.31 -3.17 -23.29
CA VAL A 310 -3.29 -4.27 -24.28
C VAL A 310 -4.56 -4.16 -25.09
N LEU A 311 -4.40 -4.02 -26.40
CA LEU A 311 -5.54 -3.96 -27.33
C LEU A 311 -6.03 -5.38 -27.61
N VAL A 312 -7.32 -5.64 -27.36
CA VAL A 312 -7.94 -6.95 -27.47
C VAL A 312 -9.02 -6.92 -28.53
N ASP A 313 -9.00 -7.89 -29.43
CA ASP A 313 -10.11 -8.15 -30.34
C ASP A 313 -11.24 -8.87 -29.57
N ARG A 314 -12.40 -8.25 -29.53
CA ARG A 314 -13.58 -8.80 -28.85
C ARG A 314 -14.40 -9.74 -29.73
N GLN A 315 -14.16 -9.76 -31.04
CA GLN A 315 -14.94 -10.56 -31.98
C GLN A 315 -14.40 -11.99 -32.11
N GLY A 316 -13.24 -12.28 -31.53
CA GLY A 316 -12.61 -13.59 -31.60
C GLY A 316 -11.65 -13.90 -30.47
N PHE A 317 -11.02 -15.06 -30.55
CA PHE A 317 -9.99 -15.49 -29.59
C PHE A 317 -8.64 -14.83 -29.92
N ASP A 318 -8.26 -13.79 -29.18
CA ASP A 318 -7.01 -13.04 -29.40
C ASP A 318 -5.85 -13.66 -28.62
N TRP A 319 -5.24 -14.70 -29.21
CA TRP A 319 -4.07 -15.35 -28.60
C TRP A 319 -2.90 -14.41 -28.36
N ALA A 320 -2.67 -13.43 -29.22
CA ALA A 320 -1.57 -12.47 -29.07
C ALA A 320 -1.75 -11.59 -27.84
N ALA A 321 -2.97 -11.12 -27.56
CA ALA A 321 -3.30 -10.38 -26.36
C ALA A 321 -3.15 -11.25 -25.12
N ILE A 322 -3.67 -12.49 -25.12
CA ILE A 322 -3.55 -13.44 -24.01
C ILE A 322 -2.08 -13.72 -23.70
N LYS A 323 -1.27 -14.02 -24.71
CA LYS A 323 0.17 -14.24 -24.55
C LYS A 323 0.87 -13.02 -23.94
N THR A 324 0.54 -11.82 -24.42
CA THR A 324 1.08 -10.56 -23.89
C THR A 324 0.76 -10.39 -22.41
N MET A 325 -0.47 -10.73 -22.00
CA MET A 325 -0.87 -10.68 -20.59
C MET A 325 -0.16 -11.72 -19.75
N MET A 326 -0.05 -12.97 -20.24
CA MET A 326 0.65 -14.04 -19.52
C MET A 326 2.14 -13.71 -19.32
N ASP A 327 2.81 -13.22 -20.36
CA ASP A 327 4.22 -12.82 -20.29
C ASP A 327 4.39 -11.62 -19.34
N GLY A 328 3.50 -10.64 -19.39
CA GLY A 328 3.48 -9.52 -18.47
C GLY A 328 3.29 -9.95 -17.01
N LEU A 329 2.31 -10.81 -16.74
CA LEU A 329 2.07 -11.35 -15.39
C LEU A 329 3.28 -12.11 -14.84
N LYS A 330 3.95 -12.93 -15.67
CA LYS A 330 5.20 -13.63 -15.31
C LYS A 330 6.33 -12.65 -15.03
N ASN A 331 6.36 -11.51 -15.74
CA ASN A 331 7.32 -10.43 -15.54
C ASN A 331 6.92 -9.44 -14.42
N ASN A 332 5.97 -9.82 -13.56
CA ASN A 332 5.48 -9.04 -12.43
C ASN A 332 4.73 -7.74 -12.82
N GLU A 333 4.13 -7.70 -14.01
CA GLU A 333 3.25 -6.62 -14.44
C GLU A 333 1.81 -6.91 -13.99
N PRO A 334 1.17 -6.06 -13.17
CA PRO A 334 -0.24 -6.23 -12.82
C PRO A 334 -1.16 -5.83 -13.97
N PHE A 335 -2.24 -6.60 -14.15
CA PHE A 335 -3.27 -6.31 -15.15
C PHE A 335 -4.61 -6.03 -14.48
N VAL A 336 -5.22 -4.91 -14.88
CA VAL A 336 -6.60 -4.57 -14.53
C VAL A 336 -7.53 -5.16 -15.58
N ILE A 337 -8.44 -6.01 -15.16
CA ILE A 337 -9.41 -6.67 -16.02
C ILE A 337 -10.82 -6.49 -15.45
N PHE A 338 -11.75 -6.13 -16.31
CA PHE A 338 -13.16 -6.04 -15.98
C PHE A 338 -13.84 -7.32 -16.48
N PRO A 339 -14.24 -8.26 -15.58
CA PRO A 339 -14.70 -9.57 -15.99
C PRO A 339 -16.05 -9.53 -16.72
N GLU A 340 -16.82 -8.48 -16.54
CA GLU A 340 -18.09 -8.26 -17.22
C GLU A 340 -17.93 -8.00 -18.74
N GLY A 341 -16.72 -7.66 -19.19
CA GLY A 341 -16.41 -7.37 -20.60
C GLY A 341 -17.02 -6.06 -21.13
N HIS A 342 -18.05 -5.55 -20.51
CA HIS A 342 -18.77 -4.32 -20.87
C HIS A 342 -19.03 -3.44 -19.65
N MET A 343 -19.32 -2.15 -19.90
CA MET A 343 -19.78 -1.26 -18.84
C MET A 343 -21.17 -1.66 -18.37
N ASN A 344 -21.32 -1.77 -17.06
CA ASN A 344 -22.56 -2.18 -16.39
C ASN A 344 -23.04 -1.09 -15.44
N TYR A 345 -24.27 -0.63 -15.64
CA TYR A 345 -24.94 0.36 -14.79
C TYR A 345 -26.00 -0.26 -13.88
N ASP A 346 -26.25 -1.56 -14.02
CA ASP A 346 -27.23 -2.28 -13.21
C ASP A 346 -26.71 -2.60 -11.80
N ASP A 347 -27.61 -2.89 -10.90
CA ASP A 347 -27.25 -3.30 -9.54
C ASP A 347 -26.65 -4.71 -9.52
N GLU A 348 -26.97 -5.56 -10.50
CA GLU A 348 -26.43 -6.91 -10.61
C GLU A 348 -25.24 -6.96 -11.57
N PHE A 349 -24.31 -7.88 -11.29
CA PHE A 349 -23.19 -8.12 -12.19
C PHE A 349 -23.67 -8.85 -13.44
N LEU A 350 -23.10 -8.51 -14.59
CA LEU A 350 -23.22 -9.32 -15.79
C LEU A 350 -22.53 -10.67 -15.60
N GLU A 351 -22.70 -11.55 -16.57
CA GLU A 351 -21.94 -12.80 -16.62
C GLU A 351 -20.45 -12.53 -16.75
N PHE A 352 -19.65 -13.22 -15.94
CA PHE A 352 -18.20 -13.01 -15.93
C PHE A 352 -17.52 -13.84 -17.00
N GLN A 353 -16.68 -13.18 -17.76
CA GLN A 353 -15.80 -13.84 -18.72
C GLN A 353 -14.71 -14.64 -17.96
N LYS A 354 -14.37 -15.81 -18.47
CA LYS A 354 -13.41 -16.75 -17.86
C LYS A 354 -11.94 -16.30 -17.94
N GLY A 355 -11.65 -15.25 -18.71
CA GLY A 355 -10.31 -14.74 -18.95
C GLY A 355 -9.47 -14.48 -17.71
N PRO A 356 -9.97 -13.74 -16.69
CA PRO A 356 -9.22 -13.49 -15.46
C PRO A 356 -8.85 -14.76 -14.68
N ALA A 357 -9.79 -15.71 -14.55
CA ALA A 357 -9.56 -17.00 -13.88
C ALA A 357 -8.51 -17.82 -14.65
N MET A 358 -8.65 -17.92 -15.94
CA MET A 358 -7.71 -18.62 -16.83
C MET A 358 -6.30 -18.03 -16.72
N LEU A 359 -6.14 -16.71 -16.84
CA LEU A 359 -4.83 -16.05 -16.72
C LEU A 359 -4.18 -16.32 -15.37
N SER A 360 -4.95 -16.27 -14.27
CA SER A 360 -4.46 -16.57 -12.94
C SER A 360 -3.96 -18.01 -12.81
N LEU A 361 -4.73 -18.98 -13.22
CA LEU A 361 -4.37 -20.41 -13.17
C LEU A 361 -3.13 -20.71 -14.01
N TYR A 362 -3.09 -20.25 -15.28
CA TYR A 362 -1.95 -20.49 -16.16
C TYR A 362 -0.66 -19.81 -15.72
N THR A 363 -0.75 -18.66 -15.05
CA THR A 363 0.44 -17.90 -14.63
C THR A 363 0.78 -18.11 -13.16
N LYS A 364 -0.05 -18.80 -12.38
CA LYS A 364 0.03 -18.94 -10.93
C LYS A 364 0.16 -17.59 -10.23
N ARG A 365 -0.60 -16.61 -10.71
CA ARG A 365 -0.63 -15.27 -10.14
C ARG A 365 -1.97 -15.00 -9.46
N PRO A 366 -1.97 -14.32 -8.30
CA PRO A 366 -3.21 -14.10 -7.55
C PRO A 366 -4.17 -13.18 -8.31
N VAL A 367 -5.46 -13.40 -8.10
CA VAL A 367 -6.51 -12.44 -8.43
C VAL A 367 -6.77 -11.54 -7.24
N VAL A 368 -6.77 -10.23 -7.45
CA VAL A 368 -7.12 -9.23 -6.42
C VAL A 368 -8.45 -8.60 -6.81
N PRO A 369 -9.56 -8.98 -6.15
CA PRO A 369 -10.86 -8.42 -6.43
C PRO A 369 -10.99 -7.01 -5.84
N VAL A 370 -11.58 -6.09 -6.60
CA VAL A 370 -11.82 -4.70 -6.18
C VAL A 370 -13.22 -4.28 -6.56
N TYR A 371 -14.01 -3.80 -5.61
CA TYR A 371 -15.30 -3.22 -5.92
C TYR A 371 -15.24 -1.68 -5.92
N ILE A 372 -15.70 -1.08 -7.03
CA ILE A 372 -15.78 0.37 -7.23
C ILE A 372 -17.21 0.82 -6.96
N HIS A 373 -17.40 1.57 -5.88
CA HIS A 373 -18.66 2.17 -5.51
C HIS A 373 -18.61 3.68 -5.71
N ALA A 374 -19.04 4.14 -6.87
CA ALA A 374 -18.85 5.51 -7.32
C ALA A 374 -20.14 6.12 -7.87
N SER A 375 -20.27 7.44 -7.67
CA SER A 375 -21.28 8.26 -8.32
C SER A 375 -20.80 8.90 -9.64
N TYR A 376 -19.50 8.80 -9.91
CA TYR A 376 -18.83 9.43 -11.06
C TYR A 376 -19.09 10.94 -11.20
N ARG A 377 -19.45 11.61 -10.11
CA ARG A 377 -19.66 13.05 -10.02
C ARG A 377 -18.49 13.71 -9.34
N LEU A 378 -18.10 14.87 -9.85
CA LEU A 378 -17.02 15.68 -9.29
C LEU A 378 -17.27 16.00 -7.81
N PHE A 379 -16.21 15.92 -7.02
CA PHE A 379 -16.19 16.20 -5.57
C PHE A 379 -17.02 15.23 -4.70
N LYS A 380 -17.61 14.20 -5.29
CA LYS A 380 -18.27 13.14 -4.53
C LYS A 380 -17.30 12.00 -4.25
N PRO A 381 -17.35 11.40 -3.05
CA PRO A 381 -16.44 10.31 -2.71
C PRO A 381 -16.70 9.07 -3.56
N THR A 382 -15.62 8.51 -4.10
CA THR A 382 -15.60 7.18 -4.72
C THR A 382 -14.97 6.21 -3.73
N ARG A 383 -15.65 5.11 -3.43
CA ARG A 383 -15.15 4.07 -2.55
C ARG A 383 -14.57 2.93 -3.38
N PHE A 384 -13.40 2.48 -2.99
CA PHE A 384 -12.76 1.27 -3.50
C PHE A 384 -12.62 0.29 -2.35
N VAL A 385 -13.23 -0.87 -2.48
CA VAL A 385 -13.09 -1.96 -1.50
C VAL A 385 -12.24 -3.04 -2.13
N ILE A 386 -11.07 -3.30 -1.54
CA ILE A 386 -10.09 -4.27 -2.05
C ILE A 386 -10.24 -5.54 -1.22
N GLY A 387 -10.49 -6.67 -1.87
CA GLY A 387 -10.61 -7.97 -1.23
C GLY A 387 -9.29 -8.71 -1.06
N ASP A 388 -9.36 -9.84 -0.37
CA ASP A 388 -8.22 -10.73 -0.22
C ASP A 388 -7.77 -11.27 -1.57
N PRO A 389 -6.46 -11.44 -1.80
CA PRO A 389 -5.97 -12.11 -2.99
C PRO A 389 -6.45 -13.57 -3.04
N LEU A 390 -7.05 -13.94 -4.14
CA LEU A 390 -7.43 -15.31 -4.44
C LEU A 390 -6.23 -16.02 -5.08
N GLU A 391 -5.67 -17.00 -4.40
CA GLU A 391 -4.52 -17.79 -4.84
C GLU A 391 -5.00 -19.21 -5.17
N PHE A 392 -5.46 -19.43 -6.39
CA PHE A 392 -6.13 -20.68 -6.82
C PHE A 392 -5.24 -21.91 -6.80
N ASP A 393 -3.92 -21.77 -6.94
CA ASP A 393 -2.97 -22.85 -6.78
C ASP A 393 -2.93 -23.40 -5.35
N LYS A 394 -3.16 -22.56 -4.34
CA LYS A 394 -3.29 -22.98 -2.95
C LYS A 394 -4.59 -23.71 -2.65
N GLU A 395 -5.62 -23.46 -3.44
CA GLU A 395 -6.92 -24.15 -3.38
C GLU A 395 -6.92 -25.48 -4.18
N GLY A 396 -5.77 -25.86 -4.73
CA GLY A 396 -5.62 -27.09 -5.49
C GLY A 396 -6.28 -27.06 -6.88
N LEU A 397 -6.63 -25.87 -7.39
CA LEU A 397 -7.22 -25.73 -8.72
C LEU A 397 -6.12 -25.81 -9.80
N VAL A 398 -6.44 -26.49 -10.89
CA VAL A 398 -5.55 -26.70 -12.04
C VAL A 398 -6.08 -25.98 -13.30
N THR A 399 -5.45 -26.20 -14.44
CA THR A 399 -5.79 -25.48 -15.69
C THR A 399 -6.85 -26.20 -16.53
N ASP A 400 -7.75 -26.97 -15.92
CA ASP A 400 -8.90 -27.59 -16.57
C ASP A 400 -10.14 -26.67 -16.56
N ASN A 401 -11.14 -27.03 -17.33
CA ASN A 401 -12.37 -26.22 -17.46
C ASN A 401 -13.15 -26.10 -16.16
N ASP A 402 -13.23 -27.16 -15.37
CA ASP A 402 -13.97 -27.17 -14.12
C ASP A 402 -13.32 -26.26 -13.07
N SER A 403 -11.97 -26.30 -12.99
CA SER A 403 -11.20 -25.41 -12.13
C SER A 403 -11.31 -23.93 -12.58
N ILE A 404 -11.32 -23.68 -13.89
CA ILE A 404 -11.53 -22.32 -14.43
C ILE A 404 -12.94 -21.80 -14.05
N GLU A 405 -13.96 -22.64 -14.16
CA GLU A 405 -15.33 -22.30 -13.77
C GLU A 405 -15.41 -21.98 -12.28
N LYS A 406 -14.87 -22.87 -11.45
CA LYS A 406 -14.81 -22.70 -9.99
C LYS A 406 -14.05 -21.43 -9.60
N ALA A 407 -12.91 -21.17 -10.21
CA ALA A 407 -12.12 -19.95 -9.98
C ALA A 407 -12.93 -18.70 -10.37
N ASN A 408 -13.66 -18.76 -11.49
CA ASN A 408 -14.50 -17.66 -11.95
C ASN A 408 -15.65 -17.36 -10.97
N GLU A 409 -16.29 -18.41 -10.42
CA GLU A 409 -17.32 -18.25 -9.39
C GLU A 409 -16.74 -17.67 -8.08
N MET A 410 -15.57 -18.11 -7.63
CA MET A 410 -14.89 -17.53 -6.47
C MET A 410 -14.60 -16.03 -6.65
N ILE A 411 -14.21 -15.61 -7.87
CA ILE A 411 -14.04 -14.19 -8.20
C ILE A 411 -15.37 -13.44 -8.07
N ARG A 412 -16.44 -14.02 -8.59
CA ARG A 412 -17.79 -13.46 -8.54
C ARG A 412 -18.30 -13.29 -7.11
N GLU A 413 -18.21 -14.34 -6.31
CA GLU A 413 -18.62 -14.33 -4.89
C GLU A 413 -17.84 -13.27 -4.09
N SER A 414 -16.54 -13.17 -4.33
CA SER A 414 -15.69 -12.16 -3.69
C SER A 414 -16.17 -10.74 -4.05
N LEU A 415 -16.43 -10.45 -5.34
CA LEU A 415 -16.93 -9.13 -5.75
C LEU A 415 -18.33 -8.83 -5.20
N VAL A 416 -19.21 -9.83 -5.07
CA VAL A 416 -20.53 -9.68 -4.42
C VAL A 416 -20.37 -9.33 -2.94
N SER A 417 -19.46 -9.98 -2.24
CA SER A 417 -19.15 -9.68 -0.84
C SER A 417 -18.64 -8.25 -0.68
N LEU A 418 -17.69 -7.83 -1.51
CA LEU A 418 -17.12 -6.48 -1.50
C LEU A 418 -18.17 -5.42 -1.84
N LYS A 419 -19.11 -5.70 -2.73
CA LYS A 419 -20.25 -4.84 -3.05
C LYS A 419 -21.12 -4.61 -1.81
N ARG A 420 -21.48 -5.69 -1.08
CA ARG A 420 -22.26 -5.60 0.16
C ARG A 420 -21.52 -4.75 1.20
N GLN A 421 -20.23 -4.96 1.38
CA GLN A 421 -19.40 -4.16 2.27
C GLN A 421 -19.38 -2.68 1.84
N ALA A 422 -19.19 -2.38 0.56
CA ALA A 422 -19.16 -1.02 0.04
C ALA A 422 -20.46 -0.27 0.31
N ILE A 423 -21.60 -0.95 0.13
CA ILE A 423 -22.93 -0.38 0.38
C ILE A 423 -23.14 -0.13 1.88
N SER A 424 -22.80 -1.09 2.75
CA SER A 424 -22.95 -0.97 4.20
C SER A 424 -22.08 0.15 4.81
N GLU A 425 -20.88 0.33 4.30
CA GLU A 425 -19.97 1.38 4.75
C GLU A 425 -20.29 2.77 4.16
N THR A 426 -21.21 2.87 3.22
CA THR A 426 -21.59 4.11 2.57
C THR A 426 -22.88 4.66 3.17
N LYS A 427 -22.93 5.98 3.44
CA LYS A 427 -24.11 6.62 4.03
C LYS A 427 -25.35 6.41 3.15
N PRO A 428 -26.55 6.13 3.71
CA PRO A 428 -27.74 5.78 2.94
C PRO A 428 -28.15 6.81 1.86
N HIS A 429 -27.99 8.12 2.16
CA HIS A 429 -28.29 9.17 1.19
C HIS A 429 -27.34 9.14 0.00
N LEU A 430 -26.06 8.76 0.20
CA LEU A 430 -25.09 8.63 -0.87
C LEU A 430 -25.34 7.38 -1.72
N ASN A 431 -25.74 6.26 -1.09
CA ASN A 431 -26.17 5.06 -1.82
C ASN A 431 -27.35 5.36 -2.76
N ARG A 432 -28.38 6.05 -2.24
CA ARG A 432 -29.53 6.48 -3.06
C ARG A 432 -29.10 7.40 -4.21
N TYR A 433 -28.18 8.31 -3.95
CA TYR A 433 -27.63 9.18 -4.97
C TYR A 433 -26.88 8.40 -6.05
N ILE A 434 -26.02 7.46 -5.68
CA ILE A 434 -25.28 6.59 -6.61
C ILE A 434 -26.25 5.80 -7.49
N LYS A 435 -27.27 5.19 -6.89
CA LYS A 435 -28.31 4.46 -7.61
C LYS A 435 -29.03 5.35 -8.63
N LYS A 436 -29.41 6.57 -8.24
CA LYS A 436 -30.05 7.54 -9.16
C LYS A 436 -29.13 7.89 -10.34
N VAL A 437 -27.85 8.17 -10.08
CA VAL A 437 -26.89 8.52 -11.15
C VAL A 437 -26.68 7.36 -12.11
N ARG A 438 -26.55 6.12 -11.62
CA ARG A 438 -26.45 4.93 -12.47
C ARG A 438 -27.67 4.76 -13.38
N ALA A 439 -28.87 4.92 -12.83
CA ALA A 439 -30.11 4.88 -13.62
C ALA A 439 -30.15 5.94 -14.73
N GLN A 440 -29.70 7.17 -14.42
CA GLN A 440 -29.59 8.26 -15.43
C GLN A 440 -28.57 7.92 -16.51
N MET A 441 -27.42 7.34 -16.15
CA MET A 441 -26.39 6.94 -17.12
C MET A 441 -26.90 5.82 -18.03
N LYS A 442 -27.62 4.84 -17.48
CA LYS A 442 -28.25 3.74 -18.24
C LYS A 442 -29.25 4.28 -19.25
N ALA A 443 -30.15 5.18 -18.82
CA ALA A 443 -31.14 5.80 -19.70
C ALA A 443 -30.46 6.56 -20.86
N ARG A 444 -29.43 7.37 -20.56
CA ARG A 444 -28.70 8.11 -21.58
C ARG A 444 -27.95 7.23 -22.56
N LEU A 445 -27.41 6.09 -22.08
CA LEU A 445 -26.75 5.12 -22.97
C LEU A 445 -27.75 4.51 -23.94
N ALA A 446 -28.97 4.19 -23.46
CA ALA A 446 -30.02 3.65 -24.31
C ALA A 446 -30.47 4.68 -25.39
N GLU A 447 -30.59 5.97 -25.03
CA GLU A 447 -30.88 7.05 -25.98
C GLU A 447 -29.80 7.16 -27.06
N VAL A 448 -28.51 7.21 -26.65
CA VAL A 448 -27.40 7.30 -27.62
C VAL A 448 -27.32 6.07 -28.51
N SER A 449 -27.59 4.87 -27.98
CA SER A 449 -27.59 3.64 -28.78
C SER A 449 -28.71 3.67 -29.82
N ALA A 450 -29.89 4.15 -29.45
CA ALA A 450 -31.01 4.32 -30.38
C ALA A 450 -30.71 5.34 -31.48
N GLU A 451 -30.12 6.49 -31.14
CA GLU A 451 -29.68 7.50 -32.14
C GLU A 451 -28.62 6.92 -33.12
N ILE A 452 -27.69 6.08 -32.62
CA ILE A 452 -26.69 5.46 -33.50
C ILE A 452 -27.34 4.45 -34.44
N GLU A 453 -28.30 3.66 -33.98
CA GLU A 453 -29.02 2.70 -34.82
C GLU A 453 -29.90 3.41 -35.88
N GLU A 454 -30.58 4.49 -35.48
CA GLU A 454 -31.37 5.30 -36.40
C GLU A 454 -30.50 5.93 -37.50
N ASN A 455 -29.34 6.50 -37.10
CA ASN A 455 -28.36 7.06 -38.06
C ASN A 455 -27.73 6.00 -38.99
N ARG A 456 -27.55 4.75 -38.50
CA ARG A 456 -27.08 3.64 -39.34
C ARG A 456 -28.14 3.20 -40.34
N SER A 457 -29.37 3.10 -39.89
CA SER A 457 -30.50 2.73 -40.74
C SER A 457 -30.78 3.77 -41.82
N ALA A 458 -30.70 5.07 -41.46
CA ALA A 458 -30.85 6.18 -42.41
C ALA A 458 -29.73 6.19 -43.49
N LYS A 459 -28.49 5.84 -43.12
CA LYS A 459 -27.38 5.72 -44.06
C LYS A 459 -27.46 4.45 -44.93
N ALA A 460 -28.09 3.40 -44.47
CA ALA A 460 -28.27 2.15 -45.23
C ALA A 460 -29.45 2.25 -46.20
N GLY A 461 -30.49 3.02 -45.89
CA GLY A 461 -31.65 3.25 -46.77
C GLY A 461 -31.49 4.33 -47.82
N GLY A 462 -30.37 5.07 -47.83
CA GLY A 462 -30.05 6.15 -48.77
C GLY A 462 -29.07 5.75 -49.90
N LYS A 463 -28.90 4.46 -50.15
CA LYS A 463 -28.11 3.93 -51.29
C LYS A 463 -29.02 3.33 -52.36
#